data_c9ce1dc03a1da27f84df6039078481f8
#
_entry.id   c9ce1dc03a1da27f84df6039078481f8
#
_cell.length_a   1.000
_cell.length_b   1.000
_cell.length_c   1.000
_cell.angle_alpha   90.00
_cell.angle_beta   90.00
_cell.angle_gamma   90.00
#
_symmetry.space_group_name_H-M   'P 1'
#
loop_
_entity.id
_entity.type
_entity.pdbx_description
1 polymer ?
#
loop_
_entity_poly.entity_id
_entity_poly.type
_entity_poly.pdbx_seq_one_letter_code
_entity_poly.pdbx_strand_id
1 'polypeptide(L)'
;MSRPVRTTAAVVALALAAALAGVPQSTAAPSATPSATPRANHVLETRVLGESVRGRPITAWHMDNRADGKRKGPTVVLIATMHGNEGAPRQILRSLRGGQAIHGVDLWLVPAYNPDGLAAHTRRNAHGVDLNRNYPYHWVDLDGNYESGSRPGSEPETRAMMRFLGDVRPDYVLSFHQPLHGVDTDNKRPAFSRRVAHALGLPATTLDCGGVCHGTMTGWFNHHFKGFALTVEYGARPGSQRMREDAPPQVLKIFDAFRSAKPPKQELIPPP
;
A
#
# COMPACT_ATOMS: atom_id res chain seq x y z
N MET A 1 -62.59 27.63 -29.60
CA MET A 1 -63.15 27.84 -30.97
C MET A 1 -62.00 28.24 -31.88
N SER A 2 -62.00 27.67 -33.08
CA SER A 2 -61.20 27.93 -34.28
C SER A 2 -60.05 26.99 -34.55
N ARG A 3 -60.29 26.24 -35.55
CA ARG A 3 -59.52 25.11 -36.14
C ARG A 3 -58.53 25.62 -37.22
N PRO A 4 -57.78 24.69 -37.83
CA PRO A 4 -56.44 24.91 -38.38
C PRO A 4 -56.44 25.19 -39.91
N VAL A 5 -55.27 25.58 -40.39
CA VAL A 5 -54.98 25.62 -41.83
C VAL A 5 -53.85 24.63 -42.16
N ARG A 6 -54.19 23.69 -43.04
CA ARG A 6 -53.27 22.80 -43.75
C ARG A 6 -52.79 23.49 -45.02
N THR A 7 -51.49 23.40 -45.29
CA THR A 7 -51.00 23.69 -46.65
C THR A 7 -50.06 22.57 -47.09
N THR A 8 -50.48 21.88 -48.11
CA THR A 8 -49.75 20.89 -48.92
C THR A 8 -48.88 21.65 -49.91
N ALA A 9 -47.61 21.21 -50.09
CA ALA A 9 -46.81 21.62 -51.23
C ALA A 9 -46.03 20.42 -51.78
N ALA A 10 -45.95 20.39 -53.09
CA ALA A 10 -45.68 19.27 -53.96
C ALA A 10 -44.21 18.91 -54.09
N VAL A 11 -44.07 17.64 -54.45
CA VAL A 11 -42.80 16.98 -54.83
C VAL A 11 -42.40 17.41 -56.24
N VAL A 12 -41.14 17.84 -56.41
CA VAL A 12 -40.49 17.87 -57.73
C VAL A 12 -39.25 17.03 -57.65
N ALA A 13 -39.26 15.92 -58.36
CA ALA A 13 -38.12 15.04 -58.55
C ALA A 13 -37.25 15.58 -59.67
N LEU A 14 -35.99 15.81 -59.40
CA LEU A 14 -34.98 16.09 -60.42
C LEU A 14 -33.91 15.00 -60.36
N ALA A 15 -33.86 14.18 -61.40
CA ALA A 15 -32.81 13.15 -61.56
C ALA A 15 -31.58 13.83 -62.18
N LEU A 16 -30.45 13.73 -61.48
CA LEU A 16 -29.14 14.06 -62.06
C LEU A 16 -28.25 12.83 -61.99
N ALA A 17 -27.84 12.32 -63.12
CA ALA A 17 -26.81 11.31 -63.26
C ALA A 17 -25.44 11.96 -63.00
N ALA A 18 -24.66 11.42 -62.10
CA ALA A 18 -23.28 11.82 -61.86
C ALA A 18 -22.34 10.63 -61.98
N ALA A 19 -21.32 10.82 -62.75
CA ALA A 19 -20.30 9.89 -63.14
C ALA A 19 -19.48 9.35 -61.97
N LEU A 20 -19.21 8.04 -61.98
CA LEU A 20 -18.31 7.34 -61.08
C LEU A 20 -16.83 7.71 -61.44
N ALA A 21 -16.23 8.55 -60.62
CA ALA A 21 -14.81 8.70 -60.55
C ALA A 21 -14.31 7.85 -59.38
N GLY A 22 -13.58 6.77 -59.67
CA GLY A 22 -12.97 5.88 -58.69
C GLY A 22 -11.92 6.61 -57.85
N VAL A 23 -12.18 6.67 -56.54
CA VAL A 23 -11.17 7.11 -55.54
C VAL A 23 -10.38 5.88 -55.10
N PRO A 24 -9.06 5.88 -55.11
CA PRO A 24 -8.30 4.76 -54.58
C PRO A 24 -8.50 4.65 -53.06
N GLN A 25 -9.02 3.53 -52.61
CA GLN A 25 -9.11 3.20 -51.17
C GLN A 25 -7.69 2.95 -50.67
N SER A 26 -7.18 3.89 -49.90
CA SER A 26 -5.97 3.67 -49.10
C SER A 26 -6.34 2.71 -47.96
N THR A 27 -5.89 1.46 -48.08
CA THR A 27 -5.98 0.48 -46.97
C THR A 27 -4.97 0.86 -45.91
N ALA A 28 -5.41 1.69 -44.97
CA ALA A 28 -4.68 1.91 -43.73
C ALA A 28 -4.64 0.58 -42.95
N ALA A 29 -3.43 0.01 -42.81
CA ALA A 29 -3.22 -1.14 -41.96
C ALA A 29 -3.70 -0.84 -40.52
N PRO A 30 -4.36 -1.77 -39.82
CA PRO A 30 -4.78 -1.54 -38.45
C PRO A 30 -3.53 -1.28 -37.61
N SER A 31 -3.43 -0.10 -37.03
CA SER A 31 -2.43 0.21 -36.00
C SER A 31 -2.59 -0.80 -34.88
N ALA A 32 -1.63 -1.70 -34.75
CA ALA A 32 -1.54 -2.63 -33.64
C ALA A 32 -1.40 -1.80 -32.35
N THR A 33 -2.48 -1.72 -31.58
CA THR A 33 -2.45 -1.21 -30.22
C THR A 33 -1.41 -2.03 -29.46
N PRO A 34 -0.40 -1.42 -28.80
CA PRO A 34 0.57 -2.19 -28.04
C PRO A 34 -0.20 -2.95 -26.96
N SER A 35 -0.23 -4.27 -27.10
CA SER A 35 -0.78 -5.18 -26.09
C SER A 35 0.01 -4.93 -24.81
N ALA A 36 -0.61 -4.25 -23.85
CA ALA A 36 -0.05 -4.11 -22.52
C ALA A 36 0.10 -5.52 -21.94
N THR A 37 1.33 -6.01 -21.91
CA THR A 37 1.66 -7.28 -21.24
C THR A 37 1.05 -7.21 -19.84
N PRO A 38 0.19 -8.16 -19.42
CA PRO A 38 -0.37 -8.15 -18.08
C PRO A 38 0.79 -8.07 -17.10
N ARG A 39 0.84 -7.04 -16.25
CA ARG A 39 1.81 -6.99 -15.16
C ARG A 39 1.55 -8.22 -14.30
N ALA A 40 2.50 -9.15 -14.28
CA ALA A 40 2.39 -10.34 -13.48
C ALA A 40 2.10 -9.91 -12.03
N ASN A 41 0.93 -10.26 -11.52
CA ASN A 41 0.54 -9.96 -10.16
C ASN A 41 1.17 -11.02 -9.27
N HIS A 42 2.27 -10.68 -8.59
CA HIS A 42 2.99 -11.58 -7.69
C HIS A 42 2.42 -11.57 -6.28
N VAL A 43 1.13 -11.31 -6.15
CA VAL A 43 0.40 -11.50 -4.89
C VAL A 43 0.00 -12.96 -4.80
N LEU A 44 0.60 -13.67 -3.87
CA LEU A 44 0.28 -15.07 -3.58
C LEU A 44 -1.10 -15.18 -2.91
N GLU A 45 -1.34 -14.32 -1.94
CA GLU A 45 -2.54 -14.34 -1.11
C GLU A 45 -3.02 -12.92 -0.83
N THR A 46 -4.32 -12.72 -0.84
CA THR A 46 -4.97 -11.54 -0.28
C THR A 46 -5.80 -11.98 0.90
N ARG A 47 -5.41 -11.54 2.11
CA ARG A 47 -6.07 -11.92 3.36
C ARG A 47 -6.83 -10.74 3.92
N VAL A 48 -8.09 -10.93 4.28
CA VAL A 48 -8.85 -10.01 5.13
C VAL A 48 -8.54 -10.34 6.58
N LEU A 49 -7.89 -9.41 7.28
CA LEU A 49 -7.47 -9.57 8.69
C LEU A 49 -8.65 -9.43 9.65
N GLY A 50 -9.62 -8.65 9.25
CA GLY A 50 -10.83 -8.28 9.98
C GLY A 50 -11.46 -7.04 9.34
N GLU A 51 -12.44 -6.49 10.04
CA GLU A 51 -13.14 -5.28 9.62
C GLU A 51 -12.90 -4.14 10.60
N SER A 52 -12.93 -2.91 10.09
CA SER A 52 -12.92 -1.70 10.90
C SER A 52 -14.26 -1.50 11.60
N VAL A 53 -14.37 -0.49 12.46
CA VAL A 53 -15.61 -0.10 13.14
C VAL A 53 -16.80 0.04 12.18
N ARG A 54 -16.56 0.56 10.96
CA ARG A 54 -17.60 0.76 9.93
C ARG A 54 -17.69 -0.38 8.91
N GLY A 55 -17.17 -1.57 9.23
CA GLY A 55 -17.24 -2.75 8.38
C GLY A 55 -16.35 -2.69 7.12
N ARG A 56 -15.35 -1.80 7.08
CA ARG A 56 -14.40 -1.79 5.96
C ARG A 56 -13.33 -2.87 6.17
N PRO A 57 -13.01 -3.68 5.14
CA PRO A 57 -12.01 -4.74 5.29
C PRO A 57 -10.61 -4.16 5.49
N ILE A 58 -9.89 -4.75 6.47
CA ILE A 58 -8.46 -4.53 6.66
C ILE A 58 -7.74 -5.63 5.89
N THR A 59 -7.06 -5.26 4.82
CA THR A 59 -6.50 -6.23 3.87
C THR A 59 -4.98 -6.29 3.96
N ALA A 60 -4.42 -7.49 4.00
CA ALA A 60 -3.01 -7.77 3.81
C ALA A 60 -2.77 -8.46 2.46
N TRP A 61 -1.66 -8.12 1.79
CA TRP A 61 -1.17 -8.81 0.61
C TRP A 61 0.10 -9.57 0.95
N HIS A 62 0.10 -10.88 0.68
CA HIS A 62 1.29 -11.71 0.79
C HIS A 62 1.98 -11.75 -0.57
N MET A 63 3.20 -11.26 -0.61
CA MET A 63 4.04 -11.23 -1.80
C MET A 63 4.95 -12.46 -1.77
N ASP A 64 4.54 -13.53 -2.42
CA ASP A 64 5.38 -14.73 -2.46
C ASP A 64 6.43 -14.66 -3.57
N ASN A 65 7.51 -15.31 -3.27
CA ASN A 65 8.67 -15.37 -4.08
C ASN A 65 9.30 -16.77 -4.12
N ARG A 66 8.51 -17.79 -3.87
CA ARG A 66 8.96 -19.17 -3.90
C ARG A 66 9.09 -19.69 -5.32
N ALA A 67 10.04 -19.16 -6.10
CA ALA A 67 10.37 -19.72 -7.41
C ALA A 67 10.81 -21.20 -7.34
N ASP A 68 11.27 -21.65 -6.15
CA ASP A 68 11.79 -22.99 -5.91
C ASP A 68 11.11 -23.73 -4.74
N GLY A 69 9.96 -23.24 -4.26
CA GLY A 69 9.23 -23.83 -3.15
C GLY A 69 9.87 -23.64 -1.76
N LYS A 70 11.01 -22.97 -1.69
CA LYS A 70 11.73 -22.72 -0.43
C LYS A 70 11.61 -21.26 -0.03
N ARG A 71 11.21 -21.04 1.23
CA ARG A 71 11.22 -19.71 1.85
C ARG A 71 12.66 -19.23 1.97
N LYS A 72 12.98 -18.09 1.36
CA LYS A 72 14.30 -17.45 1.45
C LYS A 72 14.15 -16.07 2.09
N GLY A 73 14.98 -15.79 3.07
CA GLY A 73 15.02 -14.51 3.77
C GLY A 73 14.02 -14.39 4.94
N PRO A 74 14.02 -13.23 5.62
CA PRO A 74 13.18 -12.98 6.77
C PRO A 74 11.72 -12.80 6.36
N THR A 75 10.80 -13.08 7.29
CA THR A 75 9.39 -12.66 7.18
C THR A 75 9.26 -11.22 7.64
N VAL A 76 8.74 -10.37 6.76
CA VAL A 76 8.60 -8.93 6.98
C VAL A 76 7.15 -8.50 6.79
N VAL A 77 6.62 -7.73 7.74
CA VAL A 77 5.33 -7.07 7.63
C VAL A 77 5.53 -5.57 7.50
N LEU A 78 5.00 -4.97 6.46
CA LEU A 78 4.98 -3.52 6.26
C LEU A 78 3.56 -3.00 6.49
N ILE A 79 3.43 -2.00 7.34
CA ILE A 79 2.13 -1.41 7.72
C ILE A 79 2.14 0.07 7.39
N ALA A 80 1.04 0.58 6.83
CA ALA A 80 0.81 2.00 6.63
C ALA A 80 -0.61 2.41 7.05
N THR A 81 -0.79 3.70 7.25
CA THR A 81 -2.08 4.30 7.63
C THR A 81 -2.69 3.72 8.91
N MET A 82 -1.88 3.54 9.95
CA MET A 82 -2.37 3.35 11.30
C MET A 82 -3.13 4.60 11.75
N HIS A 83 -2.59 5.77 11.44
CA HIS A 83 -3.31 7.03 11.51
C HIS A 83 -3.84 7.37 10.10
N GLY A 84 -5.13 7.59 9.97
CA GLY A 84 -5.77 7.72 8.65
C GLY A 84 -5.40 8.97 7.89
N ASN A 85 -4.95 10.03 8.57
CA ASN A 85 -4.43 11.26 7.96
C ASN A 85 -2.97 11.15 7.49
N GLU A 86 -2.30 10.00 7.70
CA GLU A 86 -0.92 9.71 7.31
C GLU A 86 -0.88 8.83 6.05
N GLY A 87 -1.55 9.27 4.98
CA GLY A 87 -1.83 8.42 3.81
C GLY A 87 -0.70 8.28 2.79
N ALA A 88 0.37 9.10 2.84
CA ALA A 88 1.39 9.09 1.81
C ALA A 88 2.23 7.79 1.79
N PRO A 89 2.69 7.22 2.92
CA PRO A 89 3.50 6.00 2.93
C PRO A 89 2.78 4.77 2.37
N ARG A 90 1.45 4.77 2.32
CA ARG A 90 0.66 3.72 1.66
C ARG A 90 1.07 3.49 0.20
N GLN A 91 1.61 4.52 -0.47
CA GLN A 91 2.05 4.41 -1.85
C GLN A 91 3.29 3.52 -1.99
N ILE A 92 4.15 3.45 -0.97
CA ILE A 92 5.29 2.51 -0.92
C ILE A 92 4.78 1.07 -1.06
N LEU A 93 3.79 0.71 -0.23
CA LEU A 93 3.23 -0.65 -0.22
C LEU A 93 2.50 -0.97 -1.54
N ARG A 94 1.80 0.00 -2.10
CA ARG A 94 1.15 -0.16 -3.41
C ARG A 94 2.16 -0.36 -4.55
N SER A 95 3.28 0.35 -4.53
CA SER A 95 4.36 0.16 -5.50
C SER A 95 5.04 -1.19 -5.32
N LEU A 96 5.22 -1.66 -4.08
CA LEU A 96 5.77 -2.99 -3.79
C LEU A 96 4.84 -4.10 -4.28
N ARG A 97 3.52 -3.94 -4.14
CA ARG A 97 2.54 -4.90 -4.66
C ARG A 97 2.62 -5.06 -6.18
N GLY A 98 2.89 -3.98 -6.90
CA GLY A 98 2.99 -3.98 -8.35
C GLY A 98 4.38 -4.37 -8.86
N GLY A 99 4.49 -4.64 -10.16
CA GLY A 99 5.77 -4.85 -10.83
C GLY A 99 6.27 -6.30 -10.79
N GLN A 100 7.58 -6.48 -10.88
CA GLN A 100 8.24 -7.79 -10.94
C GLN A 100 8.28 -8.48 -9.57
N ALA A 101 8.47 -9.82 -9.57
CA ALA A 101 8.62 -10.60 -8.35
C ALA A 101 9.71 -10.05 -7.43
N ILE A 102 9.45 -10.10 -6.14
CA ILE A 102 10.38 -9.69 -5.08
C ILE A 102 11.05 -10.95 -4.53
N HIS A 103 12.37 -10.94 -4.39
CA HIS A 103 13.20 -12.06 -3.93
C HIS A 103 13.96 -11.71 -2.66
N GLY A 104 14.31 -12.71 -1.85
CA GLY A 104 15.10 -12.55 -0.64
C GLY A 104 14.32 -12.20 0.62
N VAL A 105 12.98 -12.10 0.53
CA VAL A 105 12.12 -11.75 1.67
C VAL A 105 10.75 -12.42 1.52
N ASP A 106 10.17 -12.84 2.62
CA ASP A 106 8.77 -13.26 2.73
C ASP A 106 7.95 -12.05 3.21
N LEU A 107 7.23 -11.39 2.29
CA LEU A 107 6.75 -10.02 2.48
C LEU A 107 5.23 -9.93 2.57
N TRP A 108 4.75 -9.33 3.66
CA TRP A 108 3.35 -8.96 3.87
C TRP A 108 3.16 -7.46 3.86
N LEU A 109 2.12 -6.98 3.18
CA LEU A 109 1.81 -5.56 3.01
C LEU A 109 0.41 -5.25 3.53
N VAL A 110 0.29 -4.38 4.54
CA VAL A 110 -0.98 -3.86 5.06
C VAL A 110 -1.08 -2.37 4.71
N PRO A 111 -1.66 -2.01 3.55
CA PRO A 111 -1.62 -0.63 3.04
C PRO A 111 -2.59 0.32 3.74
N ALA A 112 -3.62 -0.20 4.40
CA ALA A 112 -4.66 0.58 5.06
C ALA A 112 -5.09 -0.13 6.35
N TYR A 113 -4.32 0.10 7.43
CA TYR A 113 -4.61 -0.49 8.72
C TYR A 113 -5.86 0.15 9.37
N ASN A 114 -6.02 1.46 9.23
CA ASN A 114 -7.20 2.21 9.68
C ASN A 114 -7.99 2.73 8.46
N PRO A 115 -8.82 1.88 7.82
CA PRO A 115 -9.52 2.29 6.61
C PRO A 115 -10.63 3.32 6.85
N ASP A 116 -11.17 3.41 8.06
CA ASP A 116 -12.15 4.42 8.43
C ASP A 116 -11.51 5.80 8.61
N GLY A 117 -10.43 5.87 9.37
CA GLY A 117 -9.65 7.09 9.53
C GLY A 117 -9.08 7.58 8.21
N LEU A 118 -8.63 6.66 7.34
CA LEU A 118 -8.16 6.99 6.00
C LEU A 118 -9.27 7.63 5.14
N ALA A 119 -10.48 7.08 5.18
CA ALA A 119 -11.61 7.62 4.43
C ALA A 119 -12.07 8.98 4.97
N ALA A 120 -11.94 9.20 6.27
CA ALA A 120 -12.32 10.44 6.94
C ALA A 120 -11.17 11.47 7.03
N HIS A 121 -9.94 11.10 6.62
CA HIS A 121 -8.73 11.90 6.80
C HIS A 121 -8.47 12.28 8.27
N THR A 122 -8.73 11.38 9.19
CA THR A 122 -8.55 11.56 10.63
C THR A 122 -7.42 10.68 11.16
N ARG A 123 -6.71 11.14 12.20
CA ARG A 123 -5.72 10.33 12.90
C ARG A 123 -6.35 9.04 13.46
N ARG A 124 -7.45 9.21 14.20
CA ARG A 124 -8.14 8.18 14.96
C ARG A 124 -9.05 7.32 14.08
N ASN A 125 -9.47 6.16 14.58
CA ASN A 125 -10.47 5.32 13.93
C ASN A 125 -11.89 5.90 14.08
N ALA A 126 -12.92 5.17 13.66
CA ALA A 126 -14.30 5.67 13.70
C ALA A 126 -14.92 5.75 15.10
N HIS A 127 -14.35 5.11 16.12
CA HIS A 127 -14.69 5.31 17.53
C HIS A 127 -13.97 6.52 18.15
N GLY A 128 -13.08 7.18 17.40
CA GLY A 128 -12.28 8.28 17.92
C GLY A 128 -11.04 7.83 18.70
N VAL A 129 -10.60 6.58 18.53
CA VAL A 129 -9.44 5.98 19.22
C VAL A 129 -8.18 6.08 18.36
N ASP A 130 -7.07 6.46 18.97
CA ASP A 130 -5.72 6.33 18.40
C ASP A 130 -5.27 4.88 18.49
N LEU A 131 -5.26 4.18 17.34
CA LEU A 131 -4.89 2.76 17.27
C LEU A 131 -3.47 2.48 17.78
N ASN A 132 -2.57 3.49 17.76
CA ASN A 132 -1.22 3.38 18.31
C ASN A 132 -1.15 3.74 19.81
N ARG A 133 -2.29 3.73 20.49
CA ARG A 133 -2.44 3.84 21.95
C ARG A 133 -3.32 2.74 22.53
N ASN A 134 -3.85 1.85 21.66
CA ASN A 134 -4.83 0.84 22.05
C ASN A 134 -4.25 -0.56 22.29
N TYR A 135 -2.92 -0.75 22.19
CA TYR A 135 -2.27 -2.05 22.43
C TYR A 135 -2.05 -2.30 23.93
N PRO A 136 -2.07 -3.58 24.38
CA PRO A 136 -2.07 -3.91 25.81
C PRO A 136 -0.78 -3.54 26.56
N TYR A 137 0.36 -3.54 25.90
CA TYR A 137 1.65 -3.32 26.55
C TYR A 137 1.79 -1.85 26.99
N HIS A 138 2.00 -1.63 28.29
CA HIS A 138 2.03 -0.29 28.90
C HIS A 138 0.80 0.58 28.56
N TRP A 139 -0.36 -0.02 28.37
CA TRP A 139 -1.59 0.72 28.14
C TRP A 139 -1.95 1.56 29.35
N VAL A 140 -2.35 2.80 29.12
CA VAL A 140 -2.97 3.68 30.11
C VAL A 140 -4.15 4.38 29.45
N ASP A 141 -5.08 4.83 30.25
CA ASP A 141 -6.25 5.61 29.81
C ASP A 141 -5.78 7.01 29.43
N LEU A 142 -5.83 7.33 28.14
CA LEU A 142 -5.42 8.60 27.55
C LEU A 142 -6.57 9.24 26.79
N ASP A 143 -6.67 10.55 26.89
CA ASP A 143 -7.72 11.35 26.27
C ASP A 143 -7.24 12.15 25.02
N GLY A 144 -8.19 12.80 24.35
CA GLY A 144 -7.96 13.80 23.31
C GLY A 144 -7.39 13.20 22.04
N ASN A 145 -6.30 13.76 21.52
CA ASN A 145 -5.68 13.27 20.30
C ASN A 145 -5.07 11.87 20.42
N TYR A 146 -4.77 11.46 21.64
CA TYR A 146 -4.18 10.16 21.98
C TYR A 146 -5.19 9.22 22.66
N GLU A 147 -6.49 9.49 22.53
CA GLU A 147 -7.57 8.64 23.06
C GLU A 147 -7.26 7.15 22.84
N SER A 148 -7.08 6.43 23.96
CA SER A 148 -6.58 5.05 23.94
C SER A 148 -7.67 3.97 23.91
N GLY A 149 -8.92 4.40 23.92
CA GLY A 149 -10.11 3.51 23.97
C GLY A 149 -10.46 3.05 25.39
N SER A 150 -11.62 2.45 25.55
CA SER A 150 -12.19 2.07 26.85
C SER A 150 -11.39 1.01 27.61
N ARG A 151 -10.51 0.29 26.96
CA ARG A 151 -9.61 -0.74 27.49
C ARG A 151 -8.57 -1.14 26.46
N PRO A 152 -7.48 -1.83 26.88
CA PRO A 152 -6.52 -2.39 25.93
C PRO A 152 -7.21 -3.30 24.90
N GLY A 153 -6.91 -3.09 23.62
CA GLY A 153 -7.48 -3.87 22.51
C GLY A 153 -8.99 -3.71 22.36
N SER A 154 -9.57 -2.58 22.78
CA SER A 154 -11.00 -2.29 22.58
C SER A 154 -11.37 -2.25 21.10
N GLU A 155 -10.45 -1.84 20.23
CA GLU A 155 -10.75 -1.59 18.82
C GLU A 155 -10.67 -2.85 17.95
N PRO A 156 -11.62 -3.04 17.01
CA PRO A 156 -11.62 -4.19 16.11
C PRO A 156 -10.37 -4.23 15.24
N GLU A 157 -9.87 -3.09 14.78
CA GLU A 157 -8.64 -2.96 14.01
C GLU A 157 -7.43 -3.45 14.81
N THR A 158 -7.31 -3.04 16.07
CA THR A 158 -6.23 -3.47 16.97
C THR A 158 -6.27 -4.99 17.17
N ARG A 159 -7.44 -5.55 17.45
CA ARG A 159 -7.58 -7.01 17.61
C ARG A 159 -7.26 -7.78 16.34
N ALA A 160 -7.66 -7.26 15.18
CA ALA A 160 -7.34 -7.86 13.89
C ALA A 160 -5.83 -7.91 13.64
N MET A 161 -5.13 -6.80 13.88
CA MET A 161 -3.68 -6.72 13.72
C MET A 161 -2.94 -7.59 14.73
N MET A 162 -3.38 -7.63 15.99
CA MET A 162 -2.78 -8.49 17.02
C MET A 162 -2.86 -9.97 16.62
N ARG A 163 -4.03 -10.45 16.15
CA ARG A 163 -4.18 -11.83 15.65
C ARG A 163 -3.26 -12.08 14.46
N PHE A 164 -3.28 -11.21 13.46
CA PHE A 164 -2.45 -11.34 12.27
C PHE A 164 -0.97 -11.43 12.59
N LEU A 165 -0.45 -10.54 13.42
CA LEU A 165 0.97 -10.57 13.83
C LEU A 165 1.29 -11.80 14.69
N GLY A 166 0.33 -12.28 15.47
CA GLY A 166 0.44 -13.52 16.24
C GLY A 166 0.49 -14.78 15.37
N ASP A 167 -0.26 -14.80 14.25
CA ASP A 167 -0.28 -15.90 13.29
C ASP A 167 0.98 -15.93 12.42
N VAL A 168 1.36 -14.78 11.85
CA VAL A 168 2.51 -14.65 10.94
C VAL A 168 3.84 -14.74 11.69
N ARG A 169 3.92 -14.20 12.91
CA ARG A 169 5.15 -14.12 13.74
C ARG A 169 6.34 -13.61 12.93
N PRO A 170 6.26 -12.40 12.35
CA PRO A 170 7.30 -11.91 11.47
C PRO A 170 8.62 -11.67 12.21
N ASP A 171 9.73 -11.77 11.49
CA ASP A 171 11.06 -11.38 11.98
C ASP A 171 11.17 -9.86 12.14
N TYR A 172 10.48 -9.11 11.23
CA TYR A 172 10.48 -7.65 11.25
C TYR A 172 9.08 -7.09 10.93
N VAL A 173 8.73 -6.00 11.62
CA VAL A 173 7.58 -5.15 11.32
C VAL A 173 8.07 -3.71 11.11
N LEU A 174 7.79 -3.09 9.97
CA LEU A 174 8.00 -1.66 9.77
C LEU A 174 6.63 -0.97 9.69
N SER A 175 6.37 -0.06 10.63
CA SER A 175 5.18 0.79 10.64
C SER A 175 5.53 2.17 10.11
N PHE A 176 4.94 2.52 8.97
CA PHE A 176 5.20 3.80 8.29
C PHE A 176 4.19 4.85 8.70
N HIS A 177 4.70 5.98 9.16
CA HIS A 177 3.99 7.12 9.72
C HIS A 177 4.40 8.45 9.11
N GLN A 178 3.73 9.51 9.55
CA GLN A 178 3.96 10.93 9.36
C GLN A 178 3.57 11.66 10.68
N PRO A 179 4.09 12.87 11.02
CA PRO A 179 4.95 13.73 10.22
C PRO A 179 6.39 13.90 10.75
N LEU A 180 6.84 13.11 11.75
CA LEU A 180 8.02 13.43 12.58
C LEU A 180 9.37 13.37 11.87
N HIS A 181 9.48 12.77 10.70
CA HIS A 181 10.67 12.70 9.85
C HIS A 181 11.88 12.07 10.55
N GLY A 182 11.88 10.75 10.69
CA GLY A 182 12.99 10.01 11.27
C GLY A 182 12.68 8.51 11.44
N VAL A 183 13.69 7.80 11.90
CA VAL A 183 13.58 6.39 12.29
C VAL A 183 13.93 6.29 13.75
N ASP A 184 13.05 5.70 14.54
CA ASP A 184 13.22 5.55 15.97
C ASP A 184 14.42 4.66 16.31
N THR A 185 15.32 5.17 17.14
CA THR A 185 16.53 4.46 17.62
C THR A 185 16.50 4.13 19.11
N ASP A 186 15.48 4.62 19.84
CA ASP A 186 15.26 4.28 21.24
C ASP A 186 14.50 2.96 21.36
N ASN A 187 15.20 1.86 21.11
CA ASN A 187 14.63 0.51 21.08
C ASN A 187 15.70 -0.57 21.28
N LYS A 188 15.27 -1.84 21.35
CA LYS A 188 16.16 -3.01 21.61
C LYS A 188 17.16 -3.31 20.48
N ARG A 189 17.04 -2.69 19.28
CA ARG A 189 17.93 -2.94 18.12
C ARG A 189 18.39 -1.64 17.44
N PRO A 190 19.06 -0.74 18.13
CA PRO A 190 19.40 0.57 17.56
C PRO A 190 20.34 0.51 16.35
N ALA A 191 21.17 -0.53 16.23
CA ALA A 191 22.02 -0.74 15.05
C ALA A 191 21.19 -1.04 13.80
N PHE A 192 20.13 -1.85 13.92
CA PHE A 192 19.20 -2.13 12.82
C PHE A 192 18.42 -0.87 12.46
N SER A 193 17.93 -0.11 13.44
CA SER A 193 17.23 1.16 13.20
C SER A 193 18.08 2.17 12.44
N ARG A 194 19.37 2.31 12.78
CA ARG A 194 20.32 3.15 12.02
C ARG A 194 20.51 2.65 10.59
N ARG A 195 20.56 1.32 10.37
CA ARG A 195 20.61 0.75 9.02
C ARG A 195 19.35 1.10 8.20
N VAL A 196 18.16 1.00 8.81
CA VAL A 196 16.90 1.41 8.20
C VAL A 196 16.92 2.90 7.86
N ALA A 197 17.32 3.75 8.80
CA ALA A 197 17.42 5.19 8.59
C ALA A 197 18.32 5.54 7.41
N HIS A 198 19.51 4.97 7.37
CA HIS A 198 20.47 5.15 6.28
C HIS A 198 19.90 4.67 4.92
N ALA A 199 19.31 3.48 4.88
CA ALA A 199 18.76 2.91 3.64
C ALA A 199 17.60 3.77 3.10
N LEU A 200 16.78 4.32 3.99
CA LEU A 200 15.65 5.18 3.63
C LEU A 200 16.03 6.66 3.46
N GLY A 201 17.27 7.06 3.72
CA GLY A 201 17.69 8.45 3.69
C GLY A 201 16.89 9.33 4.68
N LEU A 202 16.63 8.79 5.87
CA LEU A 202 15.93 9.47 6.97
C LEU A 202 16.88 9.66 8.15
N PRO A 203 16.69 10.69 8.99
CA PRO A 203 17.42 10.82 10.24
C PRO A 203 17.23 9.59 11.14
N ALA A 204 18.31 9.14 11.79
CA ALA A 204 18.25 8.23 12.91
C ALA A 204 18.06 9.08 14.19
N THR A 205 16.95 8.91 14.87
CA THR A 205 16.57 9.79 16.00
C THR A 205 15.75 9.05 17.04
N THR A 206 15.60 9.64 18.20
CA THR A 206 14.57 9.23 19.16
C THR A 206 13.26 9.92 18.79
N LEU A 207 12.20 9.16 18.61
CA LEU A 207 10.87 9.72 18.35
C LEU A 207 10.20 10.02 19.69
N ASP A 208 10.03 11.30 19.98
CA ASP A 208 9.38 11.75 21.19
C ASP A 208 7.85 11.54 21.09
N CYS A 209 7.30 10.84 22.07
CA CYS A 209 5.85 10.65 22.23
C CYS A 209 5.26 11.65 23.24
N GLY A 210 6.00 12.63 23.68
CA GLY A 210 5.60 13.49 24.81
C GLY A 210 5.76 12.78 26.15
N GLY A 211 6.71 11.83 26.27
CA GLY A 211 6.95 11.00 27.43
C GLY A 211 6.95 9.51 27.09
N VAL A 212 6.41 8.65 27.94
CA VAL A 212 6.33 7.20 27.68
C VAL A 212 5.36 6.92 26.53
N CYS A 213 5.79 6.14 25.55
CA CYS A 213 4.95 5.70 24.44
C CYS A 213 3.99 4.59 24.87
N HIS A 214 2.90 4.95 25.50
CA HIS A 214 1.91 4.02 26.03
C HIS A 214 1.09 3.33 24.93
N GLY A 215 0.79 2.05 25.09
CA GLY A 215 -0.15 1.30 24.27
C GLY A 215 0.19 1.26 22.77
N THR A 216 1.47 1.33 22.41
CA THR A 216 1.91 1.33 20.99
C THR A 216 2.01 -0.08 20.42
N MET A 217 1.78 -0.22 19.11
CA MET A 217 1.95 -1.48 18.40
C MET A 217 3.39 -1.99 18.48
N THR A 218 4.36 -1.13 18.23
CA THR A 218 5.78 -1.49 18.24
C THR A 218 6.26 -1.92 19.62
N GLY A 219 5.83 -1.22 20.67
CA GLY A 219 6.09 -1.58 22.07
C GLY A 219 5.52 -2.95 22.41
N TRP A 220 4.23 -3.17 22.10
CA TRP A 220 3.57 -4.45 22.33
C TRP A 220 4.25 -5.59 21.56
N PHE A 221 4.53 -5.43 20.27
CA PHE A 221 5.18 -6.47 19.47
C PHE A 221 6.58 -6.78 20.00
N ASN A 222 7.37 -5.75 20.28
CA ASN A 222 8.74 -5.91 20.79
C ASN A 222 8.83 -6.57 22.15
N HIS A 223 7.76 -6.46 22.96
CA HIS A 223 7.67 -7.15 24.25
C HIS A 223 7.28 -8.63 24.10
N HIS A 224 6.30 -8.92 23.23
CA HIS A 224 5.66 -10.25 23.17
C HIS A 224 6.33 -11.21 22.18
N PHE A 225 7.09 -10.71 21.19
CA PHE A 225 7.65 -11.53 20.11
C PHE A 225 9.19 -11.42 20.04
N LYS A 226 9.80 -12.49 19.52
CA LYS A 226 11.25 -12.49 19.23
C LYS A 226 11.62 -11.56 18.07
N GLY A 227 10.69 -11.33 17.14
CA GLY A 227 10.84 -10.39 16.05
C GLY A 227 11.04 -8.94 16.53
N PHE A 228 11.18 -8.02 15.59
CA PHE A 228 11.43 -6.62 15.88
C PHE A 228 10.51 -5.71 15.10
N ALA A 229 9.76 -4.87 15.80
CA ALA A 229 8.92 -3.83 15.21
C ALA A 229 9.59 -2.46 15.35
N LEU A 230 9.49 -1.65 14.30
CA LEU A 230 10.12 -0.34 14.20
C LEU A 230 9.16 0.68 13.60
N THR A 231 9.13 1.88 14.19
CA THR A 231 8.44 3.05 13.64
C THR A 231 9.36 3.81 12.68
N VAL A 232 8.83 4.11 11.51
CA VAL A 232 9.48 4.91 10.47
C VAL A 232 8.58 6.09 10.14
N GLU A 233 9.07 7.29 10.35
CA GLU A 233 8.34 8.54 10.16
C GLU A 233 8.84 9.28 8.91
N TYR A 234 8.01 9.41 7.91
CA TYR A 234 8.26 10.33 6.81
C TYR A 234 7.81 11.74 7.19
N GLY A 235 8.43 12.76 6.60
CA GLY A 235 8.03 14.15 6.86
C GLY A 235 6.55 14.42 6.55
N ALA A 236 6.04 15.58 6.96
CA ALA A 236 4.62 15.91 6.87
C ALA A 236 4.05 15.85 5.45
N ARG A 237 4.85 16.13 4.43
CA ARG A 237 4.45 16.16 3.01
C ARG A 237 5.51 15.50 2.12
N PRO A 238 5.74 14.18 2.23
CA PRO A 238 6.69 13.50 1.36
C PRO A 238 6.18 13.53 -0.09
N GLY A 239 7.08 13.81 -1.02
CA GLY A 239 6.75 13.87 -2.44
C GLY A 239 6.25 12.53 -3.00
N SER A 240 5.39 12.59 -4.00
CA SER A 240 4.81 11.38 -4.63
C SER A 240 5.89 10.49 -5.26
N GLN A 241 6.90 11.06 -5.92
CA GLN A 241 8.05 10.34 -6.45
C GLN A 241 8.77 9.58 -5.32
N ARG A 242 9.07 10.27 -4.22
CA ARG A 242 9.70 9.68 -3.04
C ARG A 242 8.96 8.43 -2.56
N MET A 243 7.61 8.48 -2.50
CA MET A 243 6.80 7.38 -2.00
C MET A 243 6.60 6.24 -2.99
N ARG A 244 6.58 6.53 -4.30
CA ARG A 244 6.26 5.54 -5.34
C ARG A 244 7.46 4.92 -6.00
N GLU A 245 8.57 5.65 -6.09
CA GLU A 245 9.73 5.27 -6.90
C GLU A 245 10.98 5.05 -6.05
N ASP A 246 11.31 5.99 -5.14
CA ASP A 246 12.57 5.92 -4.40
C ASP A 246 12.49 5.00 -3.19
N ALA A 247 11.44 5.14 -2.37
CA ALA A 247 11.31 4.38 -1.12
C ALA A 247 11.10 2.87 -1.32
N PRO A 248 10.33 2.36 -2.31
CA PRO A 248 10.15 0.92 -2.47
C PRO A 248 11.45 0.12 -2.65
N PRO A 249 12.38 0.46 -3.55
CA PRO A 249 13.66 -0.24 -3.65
C PRO A 249 14.54 -0.06 -2.41
N GLN A 250 14.47 1.08 -1.73
CA GLN A 250 15.19 1.29 -0.48
C GLN A 250 14.69 0.37 0.64
N VAL A 251 13.37 0.17 0.75
CA VAL A 251 12.77 -0.80 1.70
C VAL A 251 13.25 -2.22 1.41
N LEU A 252 13.29 -2.64 0.15
CA LEU A 252 13.80 -3.96 -0.20
C LEU A 252 15.27 -4.12 0.17
N LYS A 253 16.09 -3.10 -0.05
CA LYS A 253 17.52 -3.11 0.29
C LYS A 253 17.79 -3.31 1.79
N ILE A 254 16.88 -2.90 2.68
CA ILE A 254 17.01 -3.14 4.13
C ILE A 254 17.16 -4.63 4.44
N PHE A 255 16.51 -5.48 3.65
CA PHE A 255 16.41 -6.92 3.85
C PHE A 255 17.22 -7.72 2.82
N ASP A 256 18.12 -7.07 2.07
CA ASP A 256 18.88 -7.66 0.96
C ASP A 256 17.94 -8.29 -0.11
N ALA A 257 16.71 -7.79 -0.17
CA ALA A 257 15.70 -8.19 -1.14
C ALA A 257 15.81 -7.39 -2.43
N PHE A 258 15.40 -7.99 -3.53
CA PHE A 258 15.48 -7.37 -4.85
C PHE A 258 14.31 -7.81 -5.74
N ARG A 259 14.07 -7.05 -6.81
CA ARG A 259 13.13 -7.46 -7.87
C ARG A 259 13.87 -8.28 -8.93
N SER A 260 13.21 -9.28 -9.52
CA SER A 260 13.74 -10.00 -10.66
C SER A 260 14.16 -9.01 -11.74
N ALA A 261 15.32 -9.23 -12.35
CA ALA A 261 15.59 -8.64 -13.65
C ALA A 261 14.56 -9.20 -14.66
N LYS A 262 14.09 -8.36 -15.60
CA LYS A 262 13.30 -8.85 -16.73
C LYS A 262 14.14 -9.96 -17.40
N PRO A 263 13.61 -11.19 -17.57
CA PRO A 263 14.36 -12.23 -18.25
C PRO A 263 14.87 -11.66 -19.58
N PRO A 264 16.13 -11.90 -19.98
CA PRO A 264 16.60 -11.50 -21.28
C PRO A 264 15.60 -12.04 -22.31
N LYS A 265 15.24 -11.22 -23.30
CA LYS A 265 14.41 -11.69 -24.41
C LYS A 265 15.09 -12.94 -24.94
N GLN A 266 14.40 -14.09 -24.91
CA GLN A 266 14.86 -15.26 -25.64
C GLN A 266 15.01 -14.81 -27.07
N GLU A 267 16.25 -14.64 -27.51
CA GLU A 267 16.58 -14.52 -28.90
C GLU A 267 16.15 -15.84 -29.52
N LEU A 268 15.10 -15.79 -30.35
CA LEU A 268 14.68 -16.94 -31.15
C LEU A 268 15.88 -17.29 -32.04
N ILE A 269 16.61 -18.32 -31.66
CA ILE A 269 17.60 -18.93 -32.52
C ILE A 269 16.81 -19.45 -33.72
N PRO A 270 17.04 -18.94 -34.94
CA PRO A 270 16.36 -19.50 -36.12
C PRO A 270 16.72 -20.97 -36.23
N PRO A 271 15.77 -21.83 -36.65
CA PRO A 271 16.06 -23.24 -36.84
C PRO A 271 17.15 -23.43 -37.88
N PRO A 272 17.98 -24.49 -37.77
CA PRO A 272 19.07 -24.77 -38.66
C PRO A 272 18.61 -25.03 -40.10
#